data_9b07f4f87a37ea395f3debaa4eac35ba
#
_entry.id   9b07f4f87a37ea395f3debaa4eac35ba
#
_cell.length_a   1.000
_cell.length_b   1.000
_cell.length_c   1.000
_cell.angle_alpha   90.00
_cell.angle_beta   90.00
_cell.angle_gamma   90.00
#
_symmetry.space_group_name_H-M   'P 1'
#
loop_
_entity.id
_entity.type
_entity.pdbx_description
1 polymer ?
#
loop_
_entity_poly.entity_id
_entity_poly.type
_entity_poly.pdbx_seq_one_letter_code
_entity_poly.pdbx_strand_id
1 'polypeptide(L)'
;MQLSWNKCSAGRWCLLHEVDLAAVDYQGVFVVWRNGGLDQISGVLYVGRGTLRGEIIDCRRHPVFKDPGLLLTWARVDHTRDLDSVAAYLYQRLRPIWGEVVPSAQPTAVNLPLTA
;
A
#
# COMPACT_ATOMS: atom_id res chain seq x y z
N MET A 1 0.92 8.46 14.42
CA MET A 1 1.56 9.00 13.20
C MET A 1 0.51 9.21 12.13
N GLN A 2 0.60 10.31 11.42
CA GLN A 2 -0.36 10.65 10.38
C GLN A 2 0.31 10.54 9.02
N LEU A 3 -0.27 9.77 8.11
CA LEU A 3 0.27 9.58 6.77
C LEU A 3 -0.59 10.29 5.72
N SER A 4 0.05 10.74 4.64
CA SER A 4 -0.64 11.33 3.49
C SER A 4 -0.78 10.27 2.42
N TRP A 5 -1.96 9.67 2.33
CA TRP A 5 -2.25 8.63 1.34
C TRP A 5 -2.55 9.29 -0.01
N ASN A 6 -1.84 8.87 -1.04
CA ASN A 6 -1.90 9.47 -2.35
C ASN A 6 -3.09 8.98 -3.16
N LYS A 7 -3.73 9.91 -3.86
CA LYS A 7 -4.81 9.63 -4.81
C LYS A 7 -4.46 10.18 -6.18
N CYS A 8 -5.08 9.65 -7.20
CA CYS A 8 -4.96 10.15 -8.56
C CYS A 8 -5.98 11.26 -8.83
N SER A 9 -6.18 11.60 -10.10
CA SER A 9 -7.02 12.73 -10.48
C SER A 9 -8.46 12.59 -10.01
N ALA A 10 -9.12 13.72 -9.76
CA ALA A 10 -10.52 13.80 -9.31
C ALA A 10 -10.79 13.06 -7.99
N GLY A 11 -9.80 12.95 -7.11
CA GLY A 11 -9.94 12.30 -5.82
C GLY A 11 -10.13 10.80 -5.88
N ARG A 12 -9.87 10.17 -7.02
CA ARG A 12 -9.98 8.73 -7.18
C ARG A 12 -8.68 8.03 -6.80
N TRP A 13 -8.80 6.81 -6.30
CA TRP A 13 -7.63 5.98 -6.06
C TRP A 13 -6.94 5.65 -7.38
N CYS A 14 -5.63 5.46 -7.34
CA CYS A 14 -4.83 5.12 -8.51
C CYS A 14 -5.05 3.66 -8.90
N LEU A 15 -4.87 3.36 -10.20
CA LEU A 15 -4.83 1.98 -10.67
C LEU A 15 -3.38 1.49 -10.63
N LEU A 16 -3.17 0.30 -10.05
CA LEU A 16 -1.83 -0.26 -9.88
C LEU A 16 -1.01 -0.26 -11.17
N HIS A 17 -1.63 -0.66 -12.28
CA HIS A 17 -0.93 -0.86 -13.54
C HIS A 17 -0.84 0.38 -14.42
N GLU A 18 -1.50 1.48 -14.05
CA GLU A 18 -1.57 2.68 -14.88
C GLU A 18 -0.89 3.89 -14.29
N VAL A 19 -0.79 3.98 -12.96
CA VAL A 19 -0.27 5.17 -12.32
C VAL A 19 1.18 5.43 -12.71
N ASP A 20 1.49 6.70 -12.98
CA ASP A 20 2.85 7.13 -13.26
C ASP A 20 3.62 7.25 -11.94
N LEU A 21 4.70 6.50 -11.82
CA LEU A 21 5.53 6.46 -10.61
C LEU A 21 6.81 7.29 -10.73
N ALA A 22 6.98 8.06 -11.80
CA ALA A 22 8.23 8.78 -12.06
C ALA A 22 8.62 9.71 -10.92
N ALA A 23 7.63 10.34 -10.26
CA ALA A 23 7.89 11.26 -9.16
C ALA A 23 7.92 10.58 -7.79
N VAL A 24 7.69 9.26 -7.73
CA VAL A 24 7.65 8.52 -6.47
C VAL A 24 9.04 7.94 -6.20
N ASP A 25 9.97 8.81 -5.84
CA ASP A 25 11.38 8.46 -5.65
C ASP A 25 11.79 8.41 -4.17
N TYR A 26 10.87 8.06 -3.31
CA TYR A 26 11.08 8.02 -1.87
C TYR A 26 10.59 6.69 -1.29
N GLN A 27 10.91 6.46 -0.03
CA GLN A 27 10.48 5.27 0.69
C GLN A 27 9.13 5.48 1.36
N GLY A 28 8.45 4.40 1.64
CA GLY A 28 7.18 4.45 2.33
C GLY A 28 6.48 3.10 2.36
N VAL A 29 5.17 3.16 2.52
CA VAL A 29 4.29 1.99 2.51
C VAL A 29 3.26 2.12 1.42
N PHE A 30 2.76 0.99 0.92
CA PHE A 30 1.70 1.01 -0.09
C PHE A 30 0.73 -0.14 0.13
N VAL A 31 -0.48 0.06 -0.38
CA VAL A 31 -1.59 -0.88 -0.22
C VAL A 31 -2.21 -1.13 -1.60
N VAL A 32 -2.45 -2.40 -1.90
CA VAL A 32 -3.11 -2.84 -3.14
C VAL A 32 -4.40 -3.55 -2.76
N TRP A 33 -5.51 -3.20 -3.40
CA TRP A 33 -6.80 -3.85 -3.12
C TRP A 33 -7.64 -3.97 -4.38
N ARG A 34 -8.73 -4.75 -4.28
CA ARG A 34 -9.64 -4.97 -5.40
C ARG A 34 -10.64 -3.85 -5.53
N ASN A 35 -10.84 -3.40 -6.77
CA ASN A 35 -11.95 -2.52 -7.09
C ASN A 35 -13.26 -3.28 -6.86
N GLY A 36 -14.25 -2.58 -6.30
CA GLY A 36 -15.53 -3.21 -5.94
C GLY A 36 -15.61 -3.60 -4.48
N GLY A 37 -14.50 -3.57 -3.77
CA GLY A 37 -14.48 -3.74 -2.33
C GLY A 37 -15.02 -2.55 -1.58
N LEU A 38 -15.31 -1.45 -2.24
CA LEU A 38 -15.95 -0.26 -1.68
C LEU A 38 -15.25 0.25 -0.42
N ASP A 39 -13.95 0.42 -0.49
CA ASP A 39 -13.17 0.86 0.66
C ASP A 39 -13.14 -0.16 1.80
N GLN A 40 -13.48 -1.40 1.54
CA GLN A 40 -13.52 -2.42 2.57
C GLN A 40 -12.16 -3.06 2.81
N ILE A 41 -11.84 -3.22 4.07
CA ILE A 41 -10.58 -3.85 4.49
C ILE A 41 -10.45 -5.26 3.92
N SER A 42 -11.56 -5.99 3.82
CA SER A 42 -11.54 -7.36 3.34
C SER A 42 -11.08 -7.51 1.89
N GLY A 43 -11.04 -6.42 1.13
CA GLY A 43 -10.58 -6.44 -0.25
C GLY A 43 -9.08 -6.21 -0.43
N VAL A 44 -8.34 -6.02 0.65
CA VAL A 44 -6.90 -5.73 0.57
C VAL A 44 -6.14 -6.99 0.17
N LEU A 45 -5.32 -6.86 -0.87
CA LEU A 45 -4.51 -7.96 -1.38
C LEU A 45 -3.10 -7.94 -0.83
N TYR A 46 -2.50 -6.77 -0.68
CA TYR A 46 -1.09 -6.67 -0.35
C TYR A 46 -0.77 -5.34 0.35
N VAL A 47 0.14 -5.41 1.29
CA VAL A 47 0.75 -4.25 1.93
C VAL A 47 2.25 -4.38 1.74
N GLY A 48 2.88 -3.38 1.12
CA GLY A 48 4.31 -3.37 0.88
C GLY A 48 4.99 -2.18 1.52
N ARG A 49 6.31 -2.25 1.59
CA ARG A 49 7.15 -1.19 2.14
C ARG A 49 8.51 -1.19 1.49
N GLY A 50 9.20 -0.07 1.58
CA GLY A 50 10.55 0.10 1.08
C GLY A 50 10.64 1.29 0.14
N THR A 51 11.54 1.20 -0.86
CA THR A 51 11.64 2.18 -1.93
C THR A 51 10.45 2.00 -2.85
N LEU A 52 9.50 2.93 -2.76
CA LEU A 52 8.15 2.72 -3.32
C LEU A 52 8.14 2.40 -4.81
N ARG A 53 8.87 3.19 -5.62
CA ARG A 53 8.83 2.98 -7.07
C ARG A 53 9.25 1.58 -7.47
N GLY A 54 10.39 1.12 -6.94
CA GLY A 54 10.89 -0.22 -7.23
C GLY A 54 9.98 -1.32 -6.72
N GLU A 55 9.49 -1.18 -5.50
CA GLU A 55 8.61 -2.17 -4.89
C GLU A 55 7.26 -2.28 -5.62
N ILE A 56 6.70 -1.15 -6.03
CA ILE A 56 5.43 -1.14 -6.77
C ILE A 56 5.62 -1.73 -8.17
N ILE A 57 6.71 -1.41 -8.84
CA ILE A 57 7.01 -1.98 -10.16
C ILE A 57 7.17 -3.50 -10.07
N ASP A 58 7.85 -3.99 -9.04
CA ASP A 58 7.98 -5.43 -8.83
C ASP A 58 6.62 -6.08 -8.58
N CYS A 59 5.76 -5.40 -7.82
CA CYS A 59 4.40 -5.85 -7.58
C CYS A 59 3.62 -5.99 -8.90
N ARG A 60 3.75 -5.02 -9.81
CA ARG A 60 3.08 -5.06 -11.12
C ARG A 60 3.45 -6.30 -11.94
N ARG A 61 4.68 -6.78 -11.77
CA ARG A 61 5.21 -7.92 -12.54
C ARG A 61 4.80 -9.27 -11.99
N HIS A 62 4.32 -9.29 -10.76
CA HIS A 62 3.95 -10.55 -10.13
C HIS A 62 2.60 -11.05 -10.66
N PRO A 63 2.51 -12.33 -11.11
CA PRO A 63 1.29 -12.85 -11.72
C PRO A 63 0.03 -12.72 -10.85
N VAL A 64 0.18 -12.73 -9.53
CA VAL A 64 -0.94 -12.59 -8.60
C VAL A 64 -1.66 -11.26 -8.77
N PHE A 65 -0.95 -10.22 -9.22
CA PHE A 65 -1.46 -8.86 -9.35
C PHE A 65 -1.70 -8.45 -10.80
N LYS A 66 -2.05 -9.39 -11.66
CA LYS A 66 -2.25 -9.11 -13.08
C LYS A 66 -3.58 -8.45 -13.43
N ASP A 67 -4.53 -8.44 -12.51
CA ASP A 67 -5.85 -7.84 -12.73
C ASP A 67 -5.71 -6.34 -13.01
N PRO A 68 -6.19 -5.84 -14.17
CA PRO A 68 -6.06 -4.42 -14.50
C PRO A 68 -6.92 -3.50 -13.63
N GLY A 69 -7.88 -4.03 -12.90
CA GLY A 69 -8.74 -3.25 -12.01
C GLY A 69 -8.21 -3.04 -10.60
N LEU A 70 -7.00 -3.51 -10.29
CA LEU A 70 -6.46 -3.35 -8.95
C LEU A 70 -6.13 -1.89 -8.64
N LEU A 71 -6.47 -1.49 -7.42
CA LEU A 71 -6.25 -0.13 -6.91
C LEU A 71 -5.00 -0.08 -6.05
N LEU A 72 -4.41 1.10 -5.99
CA LEU A 72 -3.16 1.35 -5.28
C LEU A 72 -3.22 2.69 -4.56
N THR A 73 -2.68 2.73 -3.35
CA THR A 73 -2.30 3.98 -2.69
C THR A 73 -0.98 3.78 -1.98
N TRP A 74 -0.29 4.87 -1.73
CA TRP A 74 0.98 4.85 -1.01
C TRP A 74 1.11 6.09 -0.17
N ALA A 75 1.99 6.00 0.82
CA ALA A 75 2.30 7.11 1.69
C ALA A 75 3.79 7.12 1.99
N ARG A 76 4.37 8.31 2.00
CA ARG A 76 5.77 8.49 2.38
C ARG A 76 5.96 8.23 3.86
N VAL A 77 7.06 7.55 4.20
CA VAL A 77 7.50 7.36 5.58
C VAL A 77 8.95 7.84 5.64
N ASP A 78 9.18 8.92 6.37
CA ASP A 78 10.45 9.64 6.32
C ASP A 78 11.63 8.90 6.93
N HIS A 79 11.38 8.10 7.96
CA HIS A 79 12.45 7.39 8.68
C HIS A 79 12.39 5.90 8.40
N THR A 80 13.52 5.35 7.94
CA THR A 80 13.63 3.93 7.61
C THR A 80 13.21 3.05 8.77
N ARG A 81 13.55 3.44 9.99
CA ARG A 81 13.19 2.67 11.20
C ARG A 81 11.68 2.54 11.40
N ASP A 82 10.89 3.44 10.81
CA ASP A 82 9.43 3.42 10.96
C ASP A 82 8.75 2.53 9.93
N LEU A 83 9.45 2.13 8.87
CA LEU A 83 8.85 1.33 7.80
C LEU A 83 8.24 0.02 8.31
N ASP A 84 9.00 -0.74 9.09
CA ASP A 84 8.53 -2.02 9.61
C ASP A 84 7.41 -1.84 10.62
N SER A 85 7.51 -0.83 11.48
CA SER A 85 6.50 -0.56 12.50
C SER A 85 5.16 -0.14 11.89
N VAL A 86 5.21 0.71 10.86
CA VAL A 86 4.01 1.14 10.14
C VAL A 86 3.41 -0.03 9.37
N ALA A 87 4.26 -0.80 8.67
CA ALA A 87 3.79 -1.98 7.93
C ALA A 87 3.15 -3.00 8.86
N ALA A 88 3.74 -3.23 10.04
CA ALA A 88 3.16 -4.15 11.02
C ALA A 88 1.75 -3.75 11.42
N TYR A 89 1.53 -2.46 11.66
CA TYR A 89 0.21 -1.94 11.98
C TYR A 89 -0.78 -2.16 10.82
N LEU A 90 -0.36 -1.85 9.60
CA LEU A 90 -1.20 -2.03 8.42
C LEU A 90 -1.57 -3.50 8.21
N TYR A 91 -0.61 -4.42 8.40
CA TYR A 91 -0.89 -5.85 8.32
C TYR A 91 -1.96 -6.28 9.34
N GLN A 92 -1.86 -5.79 10.55
CA GLN A 92 -2.83 -6.14 11.60
C GLN A 92 -4.23 -5.61 11.29
N ARG A 93 -4.32 -4.41 10.74
CA ARG A 93 -5.61 -3.74 10.53
C ARG A 93 -6.24 -4.10 9.20
N LEU A 94 -5.45 -4.27 8.15
CA LEU A 94 -5.96 -4.51 6.80
C LEU A 94 -6.00 -5.98 6.41
N ARG A 95 -5.23 -6.83 7.08
CA ARG A 95 -5.20 -8.28 6.85
C ARG A 95 -5.08 -8.65 5.37
N PRO A 96 -3.99 -8.29 4.70
CA PRO A 96 -3.83 -8.57 3.27
C PRO A 96 -3.83 -10.07 3.01
N ILE A 97 -4.40 -10.46 1.87
CA ILE A 97 -4.49 -11.86 1.46
C ILE A 97 -3.12 -12.42 1.10
N TRP A 98 -2.29 -11.59 0.44
CA TRP A 98 -0.95 -11.96 0.01
C TRP A 98 0.07 -11.21 0.85
N GLY A 99 1.18 -11.84 1.10
CA GLY A 99 2.26 -11.26 1.87
C GLY A 99 3.00 -12.38 2.57
N GLU A 100 4.31 -12.28 2.60
CA GLU A 100 5.13 -13.38 3.06
C GLU A 100 5.33 -13.37 4.56
N VAL A 101 5.53 -12.21 5.12
CA VAL A 101 5.91 -12.11 6.53
C VAL A 101 5.29 -10.88 7.15
N VAL A 102 4.60 -11.08 8.25
CA VAL A 102 4.20 -9.97 9.10
C VAL A 102 5.46 -9.41 9.75
N PRO A 103 5.76 -8.13 9.59
CA PRO A 103 6.93 -7.56 10.25
C PRO A 103 6.90 -7.79 11.75
N SER A 104 8.04 -8.17 12.31
CA SER A 104 8.16 -8.44 13.74
C SER A 104 8.28 -7.18 14.59
N ALA A 105 8.31 -6.03 13.96
CA ALA A 105 8.45 -4.75 14.65
C ALA A 105 7.21 -4.43 15.49
N GLN A 106 7.42 -3.62 16.52
CA GLN A 106 6.31 -3.10 17.33
C GLN A 106 5.45 -2.20 16.45
N PRO A 107 4.13 -2.46 16.34
CA PRO A 107 3.28 -1.65 15.46
C PRO A 107 3.20 -0.19 15.89
N THR A 108 3.24 0.70 14.90
CA THR A 108 3.00 2.13 15.09
C THR A 108 1.67 2.49 14.42
N ALA A 109 0.72 2.98 15.21
CA ALA A 109 -0.60 3.33 14.72
C ALA A 109 -0.54 4.50 13.74
N VAL A 110 -1.23 4.35 12.61
CA VAL A 110 -1.36 5.38 11.59
C VAL A 110 -2.82 5.47 11.15
N ASN A 111 -3.17 6.56 10.46
CA ASN A 111 -4.47 6.65 9.81
C ASN A 111 -4.52 5.67 8.64
N LEU A 112 -5.65 5.00 8.46
CA LEU A 112 -5.83 4.01 7.40
C LEU A 112 -6.29 4.70 6.11
N PRO A 113 -5.87 4.18 4.94
CA PRO A 113 -6.34 4.72 3.66
C PRO A 113 -7.78 4.31 3.37
N LEU A 114 -8.19 3.15 3.88
CA LEU A 114 -9.50 2.58 3.63
C LEU A 114 -10.33 2.61 4.90
N THR A 115 -11.64 2.83 4.75
CA THR A 115 -12.56 2.79 5.87
C THR A 115 -12.88 1.34 6.25
N ALA A 116 -13.00 1.12 7.53
CA ALA A 116 -13.37 -0.19 8.04
C ALA A 116 -14.87 -0.44 7.87
#